data_237e5958550aff9b4861d108eb4fbcda
#
_entry.id   237e5958550aff9b4861d108eb4fbcda
#
_cell.length_a   1.000
_cell.length_b   1.000
_cell.length_c   1.000
_cell.angle_alpha   90.00
_cell.angle_beta   90.00
_cell.angle_gamma   90.00
#
_symmetry.space_group_name_H-M   'P 1'
#
loop_
_entity.id
_entity.type
_entity.pdbx_description
1 polymer ?
#
loop_
_entity_poly.entity_id
_entity_poly.type
_entity_poly.pdbx_seq_one_letter_code
_entity_poly.pdbx_strand_id
1 'polypeptide(L)'
;MRALVAIVVSLVTIASQAQQAAPEPRQFTFSWQFENGDQLRPRGGTTRGAPLTLATEPSPAWRAVQEPGLSKFERDRRAILAMAGGYRTTFDFLETVGFTPGFTPSRPYQSWGTEFIYVVEDSGTFIRLQHLMVMFIADREGKVQGPFVQKHWRQDWRYEDTNLHVFVGRNRWVHVERTADEARGHWSQAVFQVDDSPRYEALGEWEHYGSYSAWTSERTARPLPRRETTVRDDYQILEGINRHTLTPTGWVQEEENLKLVLDAQGQPAPDSPYLARELGVARYEHVVDFDFSAGDRYWQRSGPFWRDVRAAWDRVYAERDTFEYLENVDGQEMFVPLFEYADRLDNGEPYDAAAAAEVIRSTFARHLR
;
A
#
# COMPACT_ATOMS: atom_id res chain seq x y z
N MET A 1 86.78 47.09 -20.61
CA MET A 1 85.44 46.94 -21.19
C MET A 1 84.79 45.70 -20.57
N ARG A 2 83.91 45.90 -19.65
CA ARG A 2 83.16 44.82 -19.01
C ARG A 2 81.69 44.97 -19.40
N ALA A 3 81.15 44.00 -20.14
CA ALA A 3 79.74 43.96 -20.52
C ALA A 3 78.95 43.37 -19.37
N LEU A 4 77.93 44.10 -18.87
CA LEU A 4 76.90 43.59 -17.95
C LEU A 4 75.81 42.91 -18.78
N VAL A 5 75.59 41.67 -18.50
CA VAL A 5 74.38 40.90 -19.00
C VAL A 5 73.25 40.98 -17.91
N ALA A 6 72.21 41.71 -18.25
CA ALA A 6 71.01 41.76 -17.39
C ALA A 6 70.07 40.58 -17.74
N ILE A 7 69.86 39.70 -16.80
CA ILE A 7 68.87 38.63 -16.91
C ILE A 7 67.56 39.20 -16.43
N VAL A 8 66.55 39.28 -17.34
CA VAL A 8 65.17 39.61 -17.03
C VAL A 8 64.46 38.29 -16.69
N VAL A 9 64.16 38.11 -15.43
CA VAL A 9 63.32 37.00 -15.00
C VAL A 9 61.80 37.41 -15.08
N SER A 10 61.13 36.94 -16.10
CA SER A 10 59.67 37.12 -16.24
C SER A 10 58.96 36.17 -15.30
N LEU A 11 58.35 36.67 -14.20
CA LEU A 11 57.42 35.97 -13.35
C LEU A 11 56.08 35.83 -14.09
N VAL A 12 55.80 34.64 -14.61
CA VAL A 12 54.42 34.25 -15.08
C VAL A 12 53.64 33.91 -13.90
N THR A 13 52.74 34.79 -13.42
CA THR A 13 51.69 34.52 -12.45
C THR A 13 50.60 33.71 -13.14
N ILE A 14 50.59 32.41 -12.91
CA ILE A 14 49.45 31.56 -13.26
C ILE A 14 48.32 31.89 -12.28
N ALA A 15 47.39 32.73 -12.71
CA ALA A 15 46.12 32.91 -12.02
C ALA A 15 45.32 31.63 -12.19
N SER A 16 45.29 30.79 -11.17
CA SER A 16 44.30 29.71 -11.06
C SER A 16 42.90 30.33 -11.01
N GLN A 17 42.24 30.40 -12.16
CA GLN A 17 40.80 30.62 -12.17
C GLN A 17 40.17 29.38 -11.51
N ALA A 18 39.74 29.53 -10.26
CA ALA A 18 38.85 28.59 -9.64
C ALA A 18 37.61 28.49 -10.55
N GLN A 19 37.50 27.39 -11.28
CA GLN A 19 36.36 27.09 -12.10
C GLN A 19 35.17 26.97 -11.12
N GLN A 20 34.33 28.00 -11.04
CA GLN A 20 33.08 27.93 -10.30
C GLN A 20 32.33 26.74 -10.89
N ALA A 21 32.13 25.73 -10.06
CA ALA A 21 31.27 24.61 -10.41
C ALA A 21 29.93 25.19 -10.91
N ALA A 22 29.50 24.76 -12.08
CA ALA A 22 28.20 25.16 -12.59
C ALA A 22 27.16 24.83 -11.51
N PRO A 23 26.21 25.74 -11.21
CA PRO A 23 25.21 25.47 -10.22
C PRO A 23 24.49 24.19 -10.61
N GLU A 24 24.40 23.24 -9.68
CA GLU A 24 23.67 22.02 -9.92
C GLU A 24 22.24 22.36 -10.37
N PRO A 25 21.70 21.69 -11.41
CA PRO A 25 20.39 22.00 -11.92
C PRO A 25 19.36 21.78 -10.79
N ARG A 26 18.51 22.77 -10.57
CA ARG A 26 17.41 22.65 -9.60
C ARG A 26 16.49 21.51 -10.03
N GLN A 27 16.10 20.69 -9.07
CA GLN A 27 15.20 19.58 -9.28
C GLN A 27 13.84 19.89 -8.63
N PHE A 28 12.77 19.47 -9.29
CA PHE A 28 11.42 19.73 -8.84
C PHE A 28 10.63 18.41 -8.82
N THR A 29 9.70 18.31 -7.85
CA THR A 29 8.55 17.40 -7.93
C THR A 29 7.32 18.18 -8.42
N PHE A 30 6.16 17.55 -8.47
CA PHE A 30 4.92 18.22 -8.86
C PHE A 30 4.56 19.44 -8.00
N SER A 31 5.00 19.48 -6.75
CA SER A 31 4.54 20.46 -5.77
C SER A 31 5.64 21.24 -5.10
N TRP A 32 6.85 20.69 -5.04
CA TRP A 32 7.94 21.23 -4.23
C TRP A 32 9.22 21.40 -5.04
N GLN A 33 9.94 22.49 -4.73
CA GLN A 33 11.30 22.67 -5.17
C GLN A 33 12.23 22.11 -4.10
N PHE A 34 13.12 21.20 -4.49
CA PHE A 34 14.19 20.69 -3.64
C PHE A 34 15.51 21.35 -4.02
N GLU A 35 16.32 21.67 -3.02
CA GLU A 35 17.59 22.39 -3.20
C GLU A 35 18.73 21.47 -3.62
N ASN A 36 18.64 20.19 -3.28
CA ASN A 36 19.68 19.22 -3.59
C ASN A 36 19.09 17.84 -3.95
N GLY A 37 19.90 17.00 -4.62
CA GLY A 37 19.49 15.69 -5.10
C GLY A 37 19.16 14.68 -3.98
N ASP A 38 19.69 14.86 -2.78
CA ASP A 38 19.42 13.94 -1.67
C ASP A 38 18.00 14.09 -1.15
N GLN A 39 17.40 15.27 -1.24
CA GLN A 39 16.00 15.50 -0.89
C GLN A 39 15.03 14.82 -1.86
N LEU A 40 15.46 14.54 -3.09
CA LEU A 40 14.68 13.84 -4.10
C LEU A 40 14.83 12.32 -4.03
N ARG A 41 15.83 11.81 -3.33
CA ARG A 41 15.96 10.37 -3.15
C ARG A 41 14.74 9.87 -2.41
N PRO A 42 13.97 8.93 -2.99
CA PRO A 42 12.84 8.37 -2.29
C PRO A 42 13.32 7.69 -1.00
N ARG A 43 12.52 7.77 0.04
CA ARG A 43 12.60 6.85 1.17
C ARG A 43 11.83 5.59 0.83
N GLY A 44 12.24 4.43 1.33
CA GLY A 44 11.65 3.14 1.00
C GLY A 44 12.58 2.25 0.19
N GLY A 45 12.03 1.26 -0.47
CA GLY A 45 12.77 0.16 -1.11
C GLY A 45 13.85 0.62 -2.10
N THR A 46 15.10 0.37 -1.74
CA THR A 46 16.29 0.69 -2.55
C THR A 46 16.83 -0.53 -3.32
N THR A 47 16.18 -1.68 -3.17
CA THR A 47 16.52 -2.93 -3.85
C THR A 47 16.04 -2.92 -5.29
N ARG A 48 16.61 -3.79 -6.10
CA ARG A 48 16.16 -4.03 -7.48
C ARG A 48 15.57 -5.43 -7.59
N GLY A 49 14.50 -5.55 -8.36
CA GLY A 49 13.93 -6.85 -8.72
C GLY A 49 14.75 -7.56 -9.77
N ALA A 50 14.55 -8.87 -9.89
CA ALA A 50 14.99 -9.62 -11.04
C ALA A 50 14.38 -9.03 -12.33
N PRO A 51 15.04 -9.17 -13.50
CA PRO A 51 14.44 -8.83 -14.77
C PRO A 51 13.11 -9.57 -14.97
N LEU A 52 12.11 -8.88 -15.48
CA LEU A 52 10.79 -9.42 -15.79
C LEU A 52 10.25 -8.78 -17.07
N THR A 53 9.24 -9.41 -17.66
CA THR A 53 8.56 -8.91 -18.84
C THR A 53 7.16 -8.46 -18.45
N LEU A 54 6.81 -7.22 -18.83
CA LEU A 54 5.46 -6.69 -18.65
C LEU A 54 4.57 -7.09 -19.84
N ALA A 55 3.30 -7.34 -19.56
CA ALA A 55 2.32 -7.56 -20.59
C ALA A 55 2.10 -6.29 -21.42
N THR A 56 2.04 -6.42 -22.73
CA THR A 56 1.74 -5.33 -23.68
C THR A 56 0.33 -5.42 -24.25
N GLU A 57 -0.28 -6.60 -24.17
CA GLU A 57 -1.61 -6.86 -24.67
C GLU A 57 -2.66 -6.79 -23.57
N PRO A 58 -3.89 -6.32 -23.88
CA PRO A 58 -4.98 -6.31 -22.91
C PRO A 58 -5.27 -7.71 -22.35
N SER A 59 -5.43 -7.78 -21.01
CA SER A 59 -5.75 -9.05 -20.36
C SER A 59 -7.13 -9.58 -20.78
N PRO A 60 -7.35 -10.91 -20.74
CA PRO A 60 -8.68 -11.48 -20.99
C PRO A 60 -9.74 -10.94 -20.01
N ALA A 61 -9.37 -10.74 -18.75
CA ALA A 61 -10.28 -10.22 -17.73
C ALA A 61 -10.69 -8.77 -18.03
N TRP A 62 -9.76 -7.89 -18.45
CA TRP A 62 -10.11 -6.54 -18.89
C TRP A 62 -11.05 -6.55 -20.10
N ARG A 63 -10.82 -7.43 -21.08
CA ARG A 63 -11.71 -7.57 -22.25
C ARG A 63 -13.11 -8.01 -21.83
N ALA A 64 -13.23 -8.91 -20.85
CA ALA A 64 -14.52 -9.37 -20.33
C ALA A 64 -15.33 -8.25 -19.66
N VAL A 65 -14.69 -7.24 -19.07
CA VAL A 65 -15.36 -6.03 -18.54
C VAL A 65 -15.96 -5.19 -19.68
N GLN A 66 -15.37 -5.25 -20.89
CA GLN A 66 -15.79 -4.44 -22.03
C GLN A 66 -16.92 -5.10 -22.86
N GLU A 67 -17.34 -6.31 -22.51
CA GLU A 67 -18.42 -7.00 -23.24
C GLU A 67 -19.72 -6.18 -23.24
N PRO A 68 -20.42 -6.09 -24.39
CA PRO A 68 -21.67 -5.36 -24.46
C PRO A 68 -22.80 -6.11 -23.71
N GLY A 69 -23.80 -5.34 -23.24
CA GLY A 69 -25.02 -5.91 -22.63
C GLY A 69 -24.88 -6.37 -21.19
N LEU A 70 -23.74 -6.14 -20.53
CA LEU A 70 -23.59 -6.43 -19.11
C LEU A 70 -24.47 -5.47 -18.28
N SER A 71 -25.11 -6.01 -17.23
CA SER A 71 -25.67 -5.17 -16.16
C SER A 71 -24.55 -4.42 -15.43
N LYS A 72 -24.87 -3.31 -14.74
CA LYS A 72 -23.88 -2.59 -13.93
C LYS A 72 -23.25 -3.53 -12.89
N PHE A 73 -24.05 -4.25 -12.14
CA PHE A 73 -23.59 -5.24 -11.17
C PHE A 73 -22.58 -6.24 -11.73
N GLU A 74 -22.88 -6.87 -12.87
CA GLU A 74 -21.98 -7.87 -13.48
C GLU A 74 -20.70 -7.23 -14.01
N ARG A 75 -20.77 -6.00 -14.50
CA ARG A 75 -19.60 -5.27 -14.96
C ARG A 75 -18.71 -4.86 -13.79
N ASP A 76 -19.30 -4.36 -12.70
CA ASP A 76 -18.59 -4.03 -11.44
C ASP A 76 -17.89 -5.29 -10.91
N ARG A 77 -18.61 -6.40 -10.81
CA ARG A 77 -18.08 -7.69 -10.35
C ARG A 77 -16.90 -8.16 -11.21
N ARG A 78 -17.01 -8.10 -12.52
CA ARG A 78 -15.91 -8.45 -13.44
C ARG A 78 -14.72 -7.49 -13.29
N ALA A 79 -14.98 -6.22 -13.01
CA ALA A 79 -13.93 -5.23 -12.75
C ALA A 79 -13.13 -5.57 -11.49
N ILE A 80 -13.79 -5.99 -10.41
CA ILE A 80 -13.12 -6.46 -9.19
C ILE A 80 -12.28 -7.72 -9.49
N LEU A 81 -12.85 -8.70 -10.18
CA LEU A 81 -12.13 -9.93 -10.54
C LEU A 81 -10.96 -9.70 -11.51
N ALA A 82 -11.02 -8.64 -12.33
CA ALA A 82 -9.95 -8.28 -13.25
C ALA A 82 -8.69 -7.75 -12.54
N MET A 83 -8.79 -7.44 -11.24
CA MET A 83 -7.62 -7.08 -10.42
C MET A 83 -6.83 -8.30 -9.93
N ALA A 84 -7.32 -9.53 -10.15
CA ALA A 84 -6.59 -10.75 -9.82
C ALA A 84 -5.50 -11.07 -10.85
N GLY A 85 -4.45 -11.79 -10.43
CA GLY A 85 -3.35 -12.24 -11.29
C GLY A 85 -1.97 -11.85 -10.80
N GLY A 86 -0.97 -12.00 -11.65
CA GLY A 86 0.43 -11.73 -11.33
C GLY A 86 0.88 -10.35 -11.81
N TYR A 87 1.52 -9.59 -10.92
CA TYR A 87 1.87 -8.20 -11.15
C TYR A 87 3.28 -7.85 -10.72
N ARG A 88 3.91 -6.92 -11.43
CA ARG A 88 4.86 -5.98 -10.84
C ARG A 88 4.08 -4.86 -10.21
N THR A 89 4.40 -4.50 -8.97
CA THR A 89 3.76 -3.41 -8.24
C THR A 89 4.75 -2.32 -7.90
N THR A 90 4.31 -1.06 -7.95
CA THR A 90 5.04 0.08 -7.40
C THR A 90 4.11 0.88 -6.51
N PHE A 91 4.67 1.43 -5.43
CA PHE A 91 3.97 2.26 -4.46
C PHE A 91 4.70 3.59 -4.34
N ASP A 92 4.04 4.67 -4.77
CA ASP A 92 4.60 6.01 -4.78
C ASP A 92 3.71 6.94 -3.93
N PHE A 93 4.31 7.65 -2.97
CA PHE A 93 3.59 8.60 -2.12
C PHE A 93 4.33 9.92 -2.04
N LEU A 94 3.58 11.01 -2.22
CA LEU A 94 4.09 12.37 -2.27
C LEU A 94 3.17 13.32 -1.52
N GLU A 95 3.70 14.06 -0.54
CA GLU A 95 2.99 15.21 0.03
C GLU A 95 2.94 16.33 -1.00
N THR A 96 1.76 16.84 -1.29
CA THR A 96 1.54 17.81 -2.38
C THR A 96 1.21 19.22 -1.89
N VAL A 97 0.62 19.34 -0.69
CA VAL A 97 0.20 20.61 -0.09
C VAL A 97 0.41 20.53 1.41
N GLY A 98 1.00 21.57 2.01
CA GLY A 98 0.99 21.79 3.45
C GLY A 98 -0.02 22.85 3.82
N PHE A 99 -0.74 22.67 4.92
CA PHE A 99 -1.79 23.58 5.38
C PHE A 99 -1.37 24.43 6.59
N THR A 100 -0.19 24.17 7.15
CA THR A 100 0.34 24.91 8.31
C THR A 100 1.53 25.77 7.91
N PRO A 101 1.70 26.97 8.53
CA PRO A 101 2.88 27.78 8.31
C PRO A 101 4.17 27.00 8.63
N GLY A 102 5.17 27.11 7.76
CA GLY A 102 6.45 26.41 7.95
C GLY A 102 6.42 24.90 7.70
N PHE A 103 5.34 24.37 7.14
CA PHE A 103 5.29 22.96 6.76
C PHE A 103 6.46 22.57 5.85
N THR A 104 7.13 21.48 6.19
CA THR A 104 8.20 20.90 5.36
C THR A 104 7.77 19.52 4.91
N PRO A 105 7.71 19.25 3.60
CA PRO A 105 7.33 17.94 3.09
C PRO A 105 8.39 16.89 3.42
N SER A 106 7.94 15.69 3.71
CA SER A 106 8.81 14.51 3.76
C SER A 106 9.33 14.17 2.37
N ARG A 107 10.49 13.52 2.32
CA ARG A 107 10.96 12.97 1.04
C ARG A 107 9.91 12.03 0.47
N PRO A 108 9.70 12.00 -0.85
CA PRO A 108 8.80 11.06 -1.49
C PRO A 108 9.09 9.62 -1.05
N TYR A 109 8.06 8.82 -0.85
CA TYR A 109 8.21 7.40 -0.57
C TYR A 109 8.02 6.61 -1.85
N GLN A 110 8.90 5.63 -2.08
CA GLN A 110 8.77 4.70 -3.19
C GLN A 110 9.14 3.29 -2.74
N SER A 111 8.34 2.31 -3.13
CA SER A 111 8.67 0.90 -2.98
C SER A 111 8.14 0.11 -4.18
N TRP A 112 8.53 -1.15 -4.28
CA TRP A 112 8.13 -2.03 -5.35
C TRP A 112 7.96 -3.46 -4.85
N GLY A 113 7.28 -4.28 -5.62
CA GLY A 113 7.14 -5.70 -5.38
C GLY A 113 6.76 -6.46 -6.65
N THR A 114 6.79 -7.77 -6.54
CA THR A 114 6.08 -8.67 -7.44
C THR A 114 5.07 -9.43 -6.60
N GLU A 115 3.81 -9.36 -7.00
CA GLU A 115 2.68 -9.92 -6.24
C GLU A 115 1.82 -10.80 -7.13
N PHE A 116 1.27 -11.87 -6.54
CA PHE A 116 0.15 -12.58 -7.12
C PHE A 116 -1.11 -12.32 -6.28
N ILE A 117 -2.20 -11.96 -6.93
CA ILE A 117 -3.49 -11.67 -6.30
C ILE A 117 -4.43 -12.83 -6.57
N TYR A 118 -4.76 -13.54 -5.49
CA TYR A 118 -5.64 -14.71 -5.54
C TYR A 118 -7.10 -14.31 -5.30
N VAL A 119 -8.02 -14.83 -6.10
CA VAL A 119 -9.44 -14.83 -5.74
C VAL A 119 -9.65 -15.97 -4.73
N VAL A 120 -9.79 -15.61 -3.45
CA VAL A 120 -9.97 -16.59 -2.36
C VAL A 120 -11.43 -16.98 -2.21
N GLU A 121 -12.33 -16.05 -2.50
CA GLU A 121 -13.76 -16.25 -2.42
C GLU A 121 -14.48 -15.41 -3.48
N ASP A 122 -15.49 -15.97 -4.10
CA ASP A 122 -16.42 -15.31 -5.00
C ASP A 122 -17.79 -15.96 -4.88
N SER A 123 -18.70 -15.30 -4.17
CA SER A 123 -20.09 -15.72 -4.02
C SER A 123 -21.09 -14.84 -4.78
N GLY A 124 -20.58 -14.05 -5.75
CA GLY A 124 -21.37 -13.11 -6.54
C GLY A 124 -21.45 -11.73 -5.90
N THR A 125 -22.06 -11.59 -4.75
CA THR A 125 -22.19 -10.33 -3.99
C THR A 125 -21.05 -10.09 -3.00
N PHE A 126 -20.14 -11.06 -2.84
CA PHE A 126 -18.94 -10.95 -2.04
C PHE A 126 -17.74 -11.53 -2.78
N ILE A 127 -16.64 -10.77 -2.83
CA ILE A 127 -15.37 -11.18 -3.45
C ILE A 127 -14.23 -10.87 -2.49
N ARG A 128 -13.33 -11.83 -2.31
CA ARG A 128 -12.13 -11.68 -1.49
C ARG A 128 -10.88 -11.87 -2.33
N LEU A 129 -10.03 -10.85 -2.36
CA LEU A 129 -8.76 -10.84 -3.06
C LEU A 129 -7.61 -10.84 -2.05
N GLN A 130 -6.74 -11.86 -2.10
CA GLN A 130 -5.57 -11.97 -1.26
C GLN A 130 -4.30 -11.71 -2.07
N HIS A 131 -3.50 -10.74 -1.62
CA HIS A 131 -2.20 -10.44 -2.19
C HIS A 131 -1.10 -11.26 -1.52
N LEU A 132 -0.23 -11.85 -2.33
CA LEU A 132 0.99 -12.49 -1.87
C LEU A 132 2.20 -11.92 -2.63
N MET A 133 3.18 -11.44 -1.90
CA MET A 133 4.47 -11.05 -2.47
C MET A 133 5.29 -12.30 -2.77
N VAL A 134 5.84 -12.36 -3.97
CA VAL A 134 6.83 -13.37 -4.39
C VAL A 134 7.99 -12.61 -5.01
N MET A 135 9.02 -12.36 -4.20
CA MET A 135 10.09 -11.42 -4.54
C MET A 135 11.36 -12.15 -4.95
N PHE A 136 11.93 -11.75 -6.08
CA PHE A 136 13.30 -12.08 -6.47
C PHE A 136 14.10 -10.78 -6.50
N ILE A 137 15.14 -10.71 -5.68
CA ILE A 137 15.92 -9.49 -5.46
C ILE A 137 17.30 -9.69 -6.09
N ALA A 138 17.70 -8.75 -6.95
CA ALA A 138 19.04 -8.69 -7.51
C ALA A 138 19.96 -7.83 -6.62
N ASP A 139 21.13 -8.36 -6.28
CA ASP A 139 22.19 -7.62 -5.61
C ASP A 139 22.91 -6.65 -6.58
N ARG A 140 23.94 -5.97 -6.08
CA ARG A 140 24.68 -4.97 -6.90
C ARG A 140 25.44 -5.59 -8.06
N GLU A 141 25.84 -6.85 -7.93
CA GLU A 141 26.52 -7.66 -8.93
C GLU A 141 25.54 -8.31 -9.94
N GLY A 142 24.22 -8.16 -9.70
CA GLY A 142 23.17 -8.71 -10.54
C GLY A 142 22.81 -10.16 -10.19
N LYS A 143 23.34 -10.71 -9.11
CA LYS A 143 22.97 -12.07 -8.64
C LYS A 143 21.59 -12.01 -8.02
N VAL A 144 20.68 -12.85 -8.49
CA VAL A 144 19.30 -12.95 -8.03
C VAL A 144 19.22 -13.87 -6.83
N GLN A 145 18.53 -13.41 -5.78
CA GLN A 145 18.20 -14.15 -4.57
C GLN A 145 16.67 -14.25 -4.42
N GLY A 146 16.19 -15.30 -3.80
CA GLY A 146 14.77 -15.58 -3.60
C GLY A 146 14.39 -16.99 -4.10
N PRO A 147 13.10 -17.32 -4.19
CA PRO A 147 11.98 -16.41 -3.90
C PRO A 147 11.84 -16.10 -2.41
N PHE A 148 11.52 -14.85 -2.09
CA PHE A 148 11.03 -14.44 -0.77
C PHE A 148 9.52 -14.31 -0.86
N VAL A 149 8.80 -15.12 -0.08
CA VAL A 149 7.34 -15.15 -0.10
C VAL A 149 6.79 -14.54 1.17
N GLN A 150 5.81 -13.67 1.05
CA GLN A 150 5.14 -13.06 2.19
C GLN A 150 3.67 -12.78 1.86
N LYS A 151 2.75 -13.21 2.75
CA LYS A 151 1.38 -12.74 2.70
C LYS A 151 1.37 -11.23 2.88
N HIS A 152 0.69 -10.55 1.97
CA HIS A 152 0.53 -9.10 1.98
C HIS A 152 -0.91 -8.73 2.34
N TRP A 153 -1.40 -7.59 1.93
CA TRP A 153 -2.72 -7.12 2.26
C TRP A 153 -3.84 -7.92 1.58
N ARG A 154 -5.07 -7.70 2.03
CA ARG A 154 -6.28 -8.34 1.51
C ARG A 154 -7.33 -7.29 1.25
N GLN A 155 -8.18 -7.55 0.23
CA GLN A 155 -9.36 -6.77 -0.09
C GLN A 155 -10.59 -7.68 -0.02
N ASP A 156 -11.59 -7.26 0.74
CA ASP A 156 -12.93 -7.84 0.72
C ASP A 156 -13.89 -6.83 0.10
N TRP A 157 -14.63 -7.28 -0.89
CA TRP A 157 -15.59 -6.48 -1.63
C TRP A 157 -16.99 -7.02 -1.40
N ARG A 158 -17.94 -6.16 -0.99
CA ARG A 158 -19.33 -6.56 -0.76
C ARG A 158 -20.30 -5.61 -1.45
N TYR A 159 -21.24 -6.20 -2.20
CA TYR A 159 -22.28 -5.45 -2.90
C TYR A 159 -23.41 -5.07 -1.95
N GLU A 160 -23.84 -3.81 -2.00
CA GLU A 160 -24.91 -3.23 -1.16
C GLU A 160 -24.69 -3.49 0.34
N ASP A 161 -23.46 -3.27 0.79
CA ASP A 161 -23.07 -3.47 2.18
C ASP A 161 -23.64 -2.36 3.08
N THR A 162 -24.41 -2.75 4.07
CA THR A 162 -24.96 -1.83 5.08
C THR A 162 -24.19 -1.82 6.39
N ASN A 163 -23.14 -2.63 6.54
CA ASN A 163 -22.41 -2.81 7.79
C ASN A 163 -20.92 -2.56 7.60
N LEU A 164 -20.44 -1.38 7.99
CA LEU A 164 -19.05 -0.98 7.84
C LEU A 164 -18.35 -0.87 9.19
N HIS A 165 -17.05 -1.19 9.24
CA HIS A 165 -16.21 -0.95 10.41
C HIS A 165 -15.18 0.12 10.09
N VAL A 166 -15.39 1.32 10.64
CA VAL A 166 -14.58 2.50 10.34
C VAL A 166 -13.61 2.81 11.48
N PHE A 167 -12.40 3.22 11.10
CA PHE A 167 -11.39 3.70 12.04
C PHE A 167 -11.74 5.12 12.51
N VAL A 168 -11.69 5.35 13.82
CA VAL A 168 -12.02 6.65 14.44
C VAL A 168 -10.85 7.27 15.21
N GLY A 169 -9.63 6.78 14.96
CA GLY A 169 -8.43 7.19 15.70
C GLY A 169 -8.22 6.37 16.98
N ARG A 170 -7.06 6.58 17.63
CA ARG A 170 -6.68 5.94 18.90
C ARG A 170 -6.87 4.41 18.88
N ASN A 171 -6.46 3.79 17.78
CA ASN A 171 -6.55 2.34 17.57
C ASN A 171 -7.96 1.76 17.68
N ARG A 172 -9.01 2.58 17.49
CA ARG A 172 -10.40 2.19 17.67
C ARG A 172 -11.16 2.14 16.35
N TRP A 173 -11.94 1.09 16.19
CA TRP A 173 -12.90 0.88 15.11
C TRP A 173 -14.30 0.85 15.68
N VAL A 174 -15.25 1.38 14.92
CA VAL A 174 -16.66 1.39 15.25
C VAL A 174 -17.50 0.82 14.10
N HIS A 175 -18.51 0.05 14.44
CA HIS A 175 -19.51 -0.39 13.50
C HIS A 175 -20.40 0.82 13.11
N VAL A 176 -20.60 0.99 11.81
CA VAL A 176 -21.46 2.03 11.23
C VAL A 176 -22.48 1.35 10.33
N GLU A 177 -23.75 1.50 10.67
CA GLU A 177 -24.86 1.00 9.87
C GLU A 177 -25.23 2.03 8.80
N ARG A 178 -25.36 1.56 7.55
CA ARG A 178 -25.84 2.35 6.41
C ARG A 178 -27.26 1.93 6.08
N THR A 179 -28.03 2.84 5.56
CA THR A 179 -29.35 2.52 5.02
C THR A 179 -29.23 1.73 3.72
N ALA A 180 -30.24 0.92 3.38
CA ALA A 180 -30.29 0.23 2.12
C ALA A 180 -30.27 1.16 0.90
N ASP A 181 -30.77 2.40 1.07
CA ASP A 181 -30.75 3.42 -0.01
C ASP A 181 -29.35 3.98 -0.24
N GLU A 182 -28.55 4.17 0.80
CA GLU A 182 -27.13 4.59 0.70
C GLU A 182 -26.27 3.50 0.08
N ALA A 183 -26.53 2.23 0.42
CA ALA A 183 -25.75 1.10 -0.08
C ALA A 183 -26.13 0.68 -1.51
N ARG A 184 -27.30 1.10 -2.00
CA ARG A 184 -27.86 0.62 -3.27
C ARG A 184 -26.95 0.86 -4.46
N GLY A 185 -26.59 -0.21 -5.17
CA GLY A 185 -25.73 -0.16 -6.35
C GLY A 185 -24.26 0.12 -6.06
N HIS A 186 -23.86 0.17 -4.79
CA HIS A 186 -22.49 0.39 -4.35
C HIS A 186 -21.81 -0.92 -3.95
N TRP A 187 -20.48 -0.91 -4.03
CA TRP A 187 -19.63 -1.94 -3.44
C TRP A 187 -18.84 -1.32 -2.29
N SER A 188 -18.83 -1.97 -1.12
CA SER A 188 -17.83 -1.64 -0.11
C SER A 188 -16.50 -2.30 -0.46
N GLN A 189 -15.40 -1.67 -0.02
CA GLN A 189 -14.08 -2.27 0.05
C GLN A 189 -13.60 -2.21 1.49
N ALA A 190 -13.41 -3.37 2.11
CA ALA A 190 -12.69 -3.51 3.36
C ALA A 190 -11.25 -3.94 3.07
N VAL A 191 -10.28 -3.20 3.57
CA VAL A 191 -8.85 -3.50 3.42
C VAL A 191 -8.28 -3.95 4.75
N PHE A 192 -7.47 -5.01 4.68
CA PHE A 192 -6.85 -5.66 5.82
C PHE A 192 -5.35 -5.69 5.67
N GLN A 193 -4.63 -5.60 6.78
CA GLN A 193 -3.18 -5.65 6.85
C GLN A 193 -2.64 -7.07 6.61
N VAL A 194 -1.33 -7.22 6.70
CA VAL A 194 -0.63 -8.50 6.46
C VAL A 194 -1.08 -9.64 7.39
N ASP A 195 -1.61 -9.32 8.56
CA ASP A 195 -2.10 -10.23 9.60
C ASP A 195 -3.62 -10.34 9.67
N ASP A 196 -4.30 -9.87 8.62
CA ASP A 196 -5.75 -9.76 8.50
C ASP A 196 -6.41 -8.78 9.50
N SER A 197 -5.64 -7.99 10.26
CA SER A 197 -6.20 -6.89 11.06
C SER A 197 -6.78 -5.79 10.16
N PRO A 198 -7.83 -5.07 10.63
CA PRO A 198 -8.49 -4.06 9.82
C PRO A 198 -7.56 -2.87 9.52
N ARG A 199 -7.70 -2.31 8.34
CA ARG A 199 -7.01 -1.08 7.96
C ARG A 199 -7.97 0.06 7.66
N TYR A 200 -8.93 -0.13 6.78
CA TYR A 200 -10.03 0.79 6.48
C TYR A 200 -11.13 0.09 5.71
N GLU A 201 -12.30 0.69 5.74
CA GLU A 201 -13.46 0.24 4.98
C GLU A 201 -14.23 1.46 4.49
N ALA A 202 -14.80 1.38 3.29
CA ALA A 202 -15.65 2.41 2.71
C ALA A 202 -16.62 1.84 1.68
N LEU A 203 -17.79 2.45 1.54
CA LEU A 203 -18.62 2.34 0.35
C LEU A 203 -17.99 3.09 -0.82
N GLY A 204 -18.30 2.66 -2.03
CA GLY A 204 -17.90 3.37 -3.24
C GLY A 204 -18.66 2.88 -4.45
N GLU A 205 -18.52 3.60 -5.53
CA GLU A 205 -19.21 3.34 -6.76
C GLU A 205 -18.27 3.04 -7.91
N TRP A 206 -18.63 2.03 -8.72
CA TRP A 206 -18.01 1.76 -10.00
C TRP A 206 -18.65 2.63 -11.08
N GLU A 207 -17.82 3.27 -11.89
CA GLU A 207 -18.20 4.00 -13.09
C GLU A 207 -17.54 3.36 -14.32
N HIS A 208 -18.29 3.29 -15.41
CA HIS A 208 -17.84 2.67 -16.65
C HIS A 208 -18.17 3.56 -17.85
N TYR A 209 -17.16 4.07 -18.53
CA TYR A 209 -17.29 4.92 -19.71
C TYR A 209 -16.38 4.41 -20.84
N GLY A 210 -16.94 3.63 -21.77
CA GLY A 210 -16.11 2.98 -22.79
C GLY A 210 -15.05 2.08 -22.19
N SER A 211 -13.77 2.36 -22.46
CA SER A 211 -12.63 1.60 -21.89
C SER A 211 -12.24 2.00 -20.47
N TYR A 212 -12.85 3.06 -19.92
CA TYR A 212 -12.62 3.49 -18.55
C TYR A 212 -13.53 2.73 -17.60
N SER A 213 -12.94 2.14 -16.57
CA SER A 213 -13.66 1.52 -15.47
C SER A 213 -12.90 1.84 -14.17
N ALA A 214 -13.57 2.54 -13.27
CA ALA A 214 -12.99 2.90 -11.99
C ALA A 214 -14.00 2.83 -10.86
N TRP A 215 -13.55 2.36 -9.71
CA TRP A 215 -14.25 2.48 -8.43
C TRP A 215 -13.68 3.63 -7.63
N THR A 216 -14.53 4.45 -7.04
CA THR A 216 -14.14 5.55 -6.17
C THR A 216 -14.87 5.42 -4.84
N SER A 217 -14.13 5.43 -3.73
CA SER A 217 -14.69 5.34 -2.38
C SER A 217 -15.27 6.67 -1.91
N GLU A 218 -16.18 6.60 -0.94
CA GLU A 218 -16.40 7.68 0.00
C GLU A 218 -15.11 7.97 0.79
N ARG A 219 -15.09 9.09 1.50
CA ARG A 219 -13.98 9.42 2.40
C ARG A 219 -14.00 8.47 3.61
N THR A 220 -12.84 7.88 3.91
CA THR A 220 -12.67 6.98 5.04
C THR A 220 -11.38 7.29 5.80
N ALA A 221 -11.35 6.96 7.09
CA ALA A 221 -10.18 7.13 7.93
C ALA A 221 -9.40 5.82 8.07
N ARG A 222 -8.08 5.95 8.24
CA ARG A 222 -7.18 4.81 8.46
C ARG A 222 -6.05 5.16 9.41
N PRO A 223 -5.48 4.18 10.16
CA PRO A 223 -4.28 4.39 10.94
C PRO A 223 -3.08 4.71 10.04
N LEU A 224 -2.08 5.35 10.61
CA LEU A 224 -0.84 5.66 9.91
C LEU A 224 -0.14 4.39 9.45
N PRO A 225 0.26 4.31 8.17
CA PRO A 225 1.07 3.19 7.71
C PRO A 225 2.50 3.29 8.25
N ARG A 226 3.22 2.17 8.28
CA ARG A 226 4.64 2.13 8.72
C ARG A 226 5.53 3.14 8.01
N ARG A 227 5.28 3.40 6.73
CA ARG A 227 6.05 4.40 5.97
C ARG A 227 5.93 5.80 6.56
N GLU A 228 4.90 6.07 7.36
CA GLU A 228 4.67 7.34 8.04
C GLU A 228 5.16 7.33 9.49
N THR A 229 4.80 6.33 10.27
CA THR A 229 5.16 6.24 11.70
C THR A 229 6.67 6.28 11.97
N THR A 230 7.48 5.96 10.97
CA THR A 230 8.95 6.01 11.05
C THR A 230 9.55 7.39 10.79
N VAL A 231 8.76 8.36 10.29
CA VAL A 231 9.27 9.68 9.85
C VAL A 231 8.43 10.86 10.34
N ARG A 232 7.19 10.63 10.82
CA ARG A 232 6.27 11.66 11.31
C ARG A 232 5.50 11.19 12.53
N ASP A 233 5.32 12.08 13.47
CA ASP A 233 4.53 11.89 14.70
C ASP A 233 3.56 13.07 14.95
N ASP A 234 3.46 14.00 13.97
CA ASP A 234 2.75 15.25 14.06
C ASP A 234 1.28 15.17 13.56
N TYR A 235 0.80 13.97 13.24
CA TYR A 235 -0.62 13.70 12.92
C TYR A 235 -0.98 12.25 13.28
N GLN A 236 -2.29 11.91 13.37
CA GLN A 236 -2.74 10.63 13.92
C GLN A 236 -3.62 9.81 12.99
N ILE A 237 -4.22 10.42 11.98
CA ILE A 237 -5.15 9.76 11.05
C ILE A 237 -4.81 10.16 9.61
N LEU A 238 -4.86 9.20 8.70
CA LEU A 238 -5.03 9.46 7.27
C LEU A 238 -6.51 9.38 6.93
N GLU A 239 -7.07 10.48 6.47
CA GLU A 239 -8.43 10.58 5.98
C GLU A 239 -8.41 10.69 4.47
N GLY A 240 -8.97 9.73 3.75
CA GLY A 240 -8.74 9.69 2.32
C GLY A 240 -9.86 9.10 1.48
N ILE A 241 -9.73 9.34 0.19
CA ILE A 241 -10.53 8.73 -0.88
C ILE A 241 -9.61 7.77 -1.64
N ASN A 242 -10.13 6.59 -1.96
CA ASN A 242 -9.42 5.59 -2.75
C ASN A 242 -10.08 5.45 -4.12
N ARG A 243 -9.29 5.29 -5.16
CA ARG A 243 -9.77 4.97 -6.50
C ARG A 243 -9.02 3.78 -7.06
N HIS A 244 -9.75 2.81 -7.61
CA HIS A 244 -9.19 1.69 -8.34
C HIS A 244 -9.59 1.82 -9.80
N THR A 245 -8.62 2.04 -10.69
CA THR A 245 -8.84 2.22 -12.12
C THR A 245 -8.26 1.04 -12.87
N LEU A 246 -9.08 0.33 -13.65
CA LEU A 246 -8.59 -0.72 -14.54
C LEU A 246 -7.87 -0.15 -15.75
N THR A 247 -6.78 -0.78 -16.13
CA THR A 247 -6.06 -0.54 -17.38
C THR A 247 -6.05 -1.81 -18.22
N PRO A 248 -5.80 -1.74 -19.53
CA PRO A 248 -5.73 -2.94 -20.37
C PRO A 248 -4.76 -4.00 -19.85
N THR A 249 -3.65 -3.58 -19.24
CA THR A 249 -2.56 -4.44 -18.79
C THR A 249 -2.39 -4.49 -17.28
N GLY A 250 -3.43 -4.13 -16.51
CA GLY A 250 -3.37 -4.14 -15.03
C GLY A 250 -4.38 -3.19 -14.40
N TRP A 251 -3.99 -2.55 -13.32
CA TRP A 251 -4.82 -1.56 -12.62
C TRP A 251 -3.97 -0.61 -11.78
N VAL A 252 -4.58 0.50 -11.40
CA VAL A 252 -3.95 1.53 -10.56
C VAL A 252 -4.85 1.81 -9.36
N GLN A 253 -4.26 1.84 -8.17
CA GLN A 253 -4.88 2.43 -6.99
C GLN A 253 -4.33 3.84 -6.82
N GLU A 254 -5.23 4.80 -6.68
CA GLU A 254 -4.93 6.18 -6.33
C GLU A 254 -5.49 6.46 -4.93
N GLU A 255 -4.71 7.17 -4.12
CA GLU A 255 -5.11 7.62 -2.80
C GLU A 255 -4.97 9.13 -2.71
N GLU A 256 -6.04 9.82 -2.30
CA GLU A 256 -5.99 11.23 -1.92
C GLU A 256 -6.18 11.33 -0.42
N ASN A 257 -5.10 11.53 0.32
CA ASN A 257 -5.06 11.50 1.77
C ASN A 257 -4.88 12.89 2.37
N LEU A 258 -5.66 13.19 3.41
CA LEU A 258 -5.45 14.32 4.32
C LEU A 258 -4.84 13.79 5.62
N LYS A 259 -3.79 14.44 6.11
CA LYS A 259 -3.13 14.11 7.38
C LYS A 259 -3.83 14.86 8.51
N LEU A 260 -4.69 14.15 9.26
CA LEU A 260 -5.54 14.74 10.30
C LEU A 260 -4.83 14.71 11.66
N VAL A 261 -4.76 15.87 12.28
CA VAL A 261 -4.22 16.10 13.63
C VAL A 261 -5.36 16.01 14.63
N LEU A 262 -5.16 15.20 15.67
CA LEU A 262 -6.10 15.11 16.80
C LEU A 262 -5.57 15.85 18.02
N ASP A 263 -6.49 16.45 18.77
CA ASP A 263 -6.19 17.00 20.08
C ASP A 263 -6.05 15.91 21.17
N ALA A 264 -5.77 16.32 22.41
CA ALA A 264 -5.63 15.41 23.53
C ALA A 264 -6.91 14.62 23.84
N GLN A 265 -8.08 15.10 23.43
CA GLN A 265 -9.39 14.46 23.60
C GLN A 265 -9.69 13.50 22.44
N GLY A 266 -8.87 13.49 21.36
CA GLY A 266 -9.05 12.68 20.17
C GLY A 266 -10.06 13.27 19.18
N GLN A 267 -10.31 14.58 19.31
CA GLN A 267 -11.10 15.33 18.33
C GLN A 267 -10.17 16.02 17.32
N PRO A 268 -10.63 16.37 16.13
CA PRO A 268 -9.85 17.20 15.21
C PRO A 268 -9.35 18.46 15.91
N ALA A 269 -8.08 18.79 15.72
CA ALA A 269 -7.46 19.97 16.33
C ALA A 269 -8.23 21.24 15.92
N PRO A 270 -8.63 22.12 16.87
CA PRO A 270 -9.61 23.16 16.59
C PRO A 270 -9.14 24.22 15.59
N ASP A 271 -7.85 24.59 15.61
CA ASP A 271 -7.33 25.69 14.79
C ASP A 271 -6.73 25.21 13.45
N SER A 272 -6.21 23.99 13.39
CA SER A 272 -5.56 23.45 12.20
C SER A 272 -5.66 21.91 12.19
N PRO A 273 -6.83 21.37 11.87
CA PRO A 273 -7.05 19.93 11.93
C PRO A 273 -6.25 19.16 10.86
N TYR A 274 -5.88 19.79 9.76
CA TYR A 274 -5.14 19.13 8.69
C TYR A 274 -3.72 19.68 8.55
N LEU A 275 -2.75 18.78 8.61
CA LEU A 275 -1.34 19.10 8.43
C LEU A 275 -0.97 19.26 6.97
N ALA A 276 -1.35 18.29 6.15
CA ALA A 276 -0.95 18.21 4.75
C ALA A 276 -1.88 17.31 3.93
N ARG A 277 -1.75 17.43 2.61
CA ARG A 277 -2.33 16.50 1.64
C ARG A 277 -1.24 15.64 1.02
N GLU A 278 -1.48 14.34 0.95
CA GLU A 278 -0.63 13.36 0.29
C GLU A 278 -1.38 12.71 -0.87
N LEU A 279 -0.70 12.49 -1.98
CA LEU A 279 -1.16 11.63 -3.06
C LEU A 279 -0.38 10.32 -3.02
N GLY A 280 -1.09 9.21 -3.14
CA GLY A 280 -0.56 7.89 -3.29
C GLY A 280 -0.94 7.30 -4.64
N VAL A 281 -0.01 6.57 -5.27
CA VAL A 281 -0.27 5.82 -6.50
C VAL A 281 0.38 4.46 -6.36
N ALA A 282 -0.43 3.41 -6.42
CA ALA A 282 0.06 2.04 -6.54
C ALA A 282 -0.29 1.51 -7.93
N ARG A 283 0.72 1.12 -8.71
CA ARG A 283 0.53 0.54 -10.05
C ARG A 283 0.74 -0.95 -9.99
N TYR A 284 -0.19 -1.66 -10.59
CA TYR A 284 -0.20 -3.10 -10.77
C TYR A 284 -0.15 -3.38 -12.26
N GLU A 285 1.03 -3.76 -12.75
CA GLU A 285 1.29 -4.04 -14.17
C GLU A 285 1.46 -5.54 -14.33
N HIS A 286 0.63 -6.18 -15.16
CA HIS A 286 0.71 -7.62 -15.41
C HIS A 286 2.09 -8.03 -15.89
N VAL A 287 2.60 -9.12 -15.32
CA VAL A 287 3.84 -9.75 -15.74
C VAL A 287 3.56 -11.02 -16.53
N VAL A 288 4.39 -11.29 -17.54
CA VAL A 288 4.42 -12.54 -18.29
C VAL A 288 5.70 -13.29 -17.97
N ASP A 289 5.66 -14.62 -18.01
CA ASP A 289 6.82 -15.50 -17.78
C ASP A 289 7.49 -15.34 -16.42
N PHE A 290 6.70 -15.01 -15.37
CA PHE A 290 7.19 -14.89 -14.01
C PHE A 290 6.71 -16.06 -13.15
N ASP A 291 7.63 -16.65 -12.38
CA ASP A 291 7.34 -17.83 -11.55
C ASP A 291 6.77 -17.44 -10.19
N PHE A 292 5.46 -17.58 -10.03
CA PHE A 292 4.74 -17.41 -8.76
C PHE A 292 4.55 -18.72 -7.98
N SER A 293 5.07 -19.83 -8.43
CA SER A 293 4.83 -21.16 -7.82
C SER A 293 5.20 -21.24 -6.33
N ALA A 294 6.15 -20.44 -5.86
CA ALA A 294 6.49 -20.37 -4.45
C ALA A 294 5.35 -19.77 -3.62
N GLY A 295 4.65 -18.75 -4.17
CA GLY A 295 3.45 -18.19 -3.58
C GLY A 295 2.30 -19.20 -3.53
N ASP A 296 2.10 -19.96 -4.62
CA ASP A 296 1.09 -21.03 -4.67
C ASP A 296 1.32 -22.05 -3.57
N ARG A 297 2.57 -22.50 -3.38
CA ARG A 297 2.92 -23.47 -2.31
C ARG A 297 2.69 -22.90 -0.92
N TYR A 298 3.13 -21.66 -0.68
CA TYR A 298 2.90 -20.97 0.58
C TYR A 298 1.40 -20.89 0.90
N TRP A 299 0.60 -20.44 -0.07
CA TRP A 299 -0.84 -20.29 0.12
C TRP A 299 -1.56 -21.63 0.30
N GLN A 300 -1.14 -22.65 -0.41
CA GLN A 300 -1.67 -24.00 -0.25
C GLN A 300 -1.45 -24.54 1.18
N ARG A 301 -0.28 -24.29 1.76
CA ARG A 301 0.10 -24.78 3.09
C ARG A 301 -0.46 -23.92 4.22
N SER A 302 -0.38 -22.61 4.12
CA SER A 302 -0.76 -21.67 5.17
C SER A 302 -2.23 -21.19 5.07
N GLY A 303 -2.87 -21.37 3.92
CA GLY A 303 -4.25 -20.90 3.65
C GLY A 303 -5.30 -21.37 4.68
N PRO A 304 -5.29 -22.61 5.14
CA PRO A 304 -6.18 -23.09 6.23
C PRO A 304 -6.00 -22.26 7.52
N PHE A 305 -4.77 -21.97 7.93
CA PHE A 305 -4.47 -21.14 9.09
C PHE A 305 -5.00 -19.70 8.91
N TRP A 306 -4.69 -19.09 7.76
CA TRP A 306 -5.17 -17.73 7.48
C TRP A 306 -6.70 -17.63 7.40
N ARG A 307 -7.39 -18.69 6.98
CA ARG A 307 -8.85 -18.78 7.07
C ARG A 307 -9.32 -18.73 8.52
N ASP A 308 -8.62 -19.41 9.44
CA ASP A 308 -9.00 -19.40 10.85
C ASP A 308 -8.68 -18.05 11.52
N VAL A 309 -7.61 -17.36 11.11
CA VAL A 309 -7.34 -15.99 11.53
C VAL A 309 -8.47 -15.05 11.09
N ARG A 310 -8.91 -15.15 9.84
CA ARG A 310 -10.06 -14.36 9.33
C ARG A 310 -11.34 -14.67 10.10
N ALA A 311 -11.63 -15.95 10.36
CA ALA A 311 -12.79 -16.34 11.17
C ALA A 311 -12.74 -15.79 12.60
N ALA A 312 -11.56 -15.55 13.16
CA ALA A 312 -11.41 -14.89 14.44
C ALA A 312 -11.76 -13.39 14.35
N TRP A 313 -11.34 -12.69 13.28
CA TRP A 313 -11.76 -11.32 13.02
C TRP A 313 -13.26 -11.20 12.75
N ASP A 314 -13.85 -12.13 11.97
CA ASP A 314 -15.30 -12.16 11.72
C ASP A 314 -16.10 -12.24 13.02
N ARG A 315 -15.61 -12.99 14.02
CA ARG A 315 -16.23 -13.02 15.37
C ARG A 315 -16.10 -11.69 16.09
N VAL A 316 -14.95 -11.01 16.01
CA VAL A 316 -14.78 -9.67 16.61
C VAL A 316 -15.80 -8.70 16.04
N TYR A 317 -15.98 -8.70 14.73
CA TYR A 317 -16.96 -7.84 14.06
C TYR A 317 -18.40 -8.19 14.39
N ALA A 318 -18.72 -9.47 14.54
CA ALA A 318 -20.08 -9.91 14.88
C ALA A 318 -20.46 -9.66 16.35
N GLU A 319 -19.48 -9.62 17.25
CA GLU A 319 -19.71 -9.54 18.70
C GLU A 319 -19.51 -8.14 19.29
N ARG A 320 -18.91 -7.20 18.53
CA ARG A 320 -18.48 -5.91 19.05
C ARG A 320 -18.84 -4.76 18.12
N ASP A 321 -19.68 -3.86 18.55
CA ASP A 321 -19.94 -2.60 17.84
C ASP A 321 -18.74 -1.64 17.88
N THR A 322 -17.86 -1.83 18.84
CA THR A 322 -16.62 -1.05 19.00
C THR A 322 -15.52 -1.93 19.56
N PHE A 323 -14.33 -1.85 19.01
CA PHE A 323 -13.14 -2.51 19.54
C PHE A 323 -11.89 -1.67 19.37
N GLU A 324 -10.90 -1.92 20.20
CA GLU A 324 -9.55 -1.37 20.07
C GLU A 324 -8.59 -2.48 19.63
N TYR A 325 -7.77 -2.15 18.64
CA TYR A 325 -6.70 -3.02 18.17
C TYR A 325 -5.36 -2.32 18.34
N LEU A 326 -4.48 -2.93 19.12
CA LEU A 326 -3.12 -2.44 19.35
C LEU A 326 -2.14 -3.21 18.47
N GLU A 327 -1.59 -2.55 17.46
CA GLU A 327 -0.62 -3.16 16.54
C GLU A 327 0.61 -3.70 17.28
N ASN A 328 1.09 -2.97 18.30
CA ASN A 328 2.24 -3.35 19.12
C ASN A 328 1.89 -3.31 20.62
N VAL A 329 2.19 -4.41 21.32
CA VAL A 329 2.04 -4.50 22.78
C VAL A 329 3.35 -5.02 23.38
N ASP A 330 3.97 -4.24 24.26
CA ASP A 330 5.24 -4.57 24.93
C ASP A 330 6.38 -4.91 23.94
N GLY A 331 6.43 -4.21 22.79
CA GLY A 331 7.44 -4.42 21.78
C GLY A 331 7.18 -5.60 20.83
N GLN A 332 6.08 -6.34 21.00
CA GLN A 332 5.67 -7.41 20.09
C GLN A 332 4.53 -6.92 19.19
N GLU A 333 4.73 -6.99 17.89
CA GLU A 333 3.71 -6.71 16.90
C GLU A 333 2.77 -7.91 16.70
N MET A 334 1.49 -7.68 16.44
CA MET A 334 0.48 -8.72 16.32
C MET A 334 0.80 -9.73 15.22
N PHE A 335 1.35 -9.27 14.10
CA PHE A 335 1.67 -10.14 12.99
C PHE A 335 2.76 -11.18 13.30
N VAL A 336 3.67 -10.92 14.25
CA VAL A 336 4.85 -11.78 14.50
C VAL A 336 4.46 -13.23 14.82
N PRO A 337 3.66 -13.53 15.87
CA PRO A 337 3.31 -14.92 16.18
C PRO A 337 2.47 -15.59 15.09
N LEU A 338 1.69 -14.81 14.33
CA LEU A 338 0.88 -15.35 13.23
C LEU A 338 1.78 -15.76 12.04
N PHE A 339 2.77 -14.93 11.69
CA PHE A 339 3.73 -15.27 10.64
C PHE A 339 4.67 -16.40 11.05
N GLU A 340 5.15 -16.44 12.30
CA GLU A 340 5.96 -17.56 12.81
C GLU A 340 5.24 -18.92 12.67
N TYR A 341 3.92 -18.93 12.91
CA TYR A 341 3.14 -20.17 12.71
C TYR A 341 2.97 -20.47 11.20
N ALA A 342 2.65 -19.47 10.38
CA ALA A 342 2.51 -19.65 8.94
C ALA A 342 3.82 -20.11 8.27
N ASP A 343 4.97 -19.60 8.72
CA ASP A 343 6.29 -19.98 8.24
C ASP A 343 6.64 -21.45 8.57
N ARG A 344 6.22 -21.95 9.74
CA ARG A 344 6.37 -23.37 10.07
C ARG A 344 5.58 -24.25 9.12
N LEU A 345 4.35 -23.83 8.77
CA LEU A 345 3.53 -24.54 7.78
C LEU A 345 4.18 -24.53 6.40
N ASP A 346 4.72 -23.38 5.98
CA ASP A 346 5.45 -23.29 4.69
C ASP A 346 6.70 -24.17 4.67
N ASN A 347 7.39 -24.30 5.79
CA ASN A 347 8.54 -25.19 5.97
C ASN A 347 8.15 -26.67 6.10
N GLY A 348 6.85 -27.01 5.97
CA GLY A 348 6.37 -28.40 5.88
C GLY A 348 5.82 -29.00 7.17
N GLU A 349 5.66 -28.22 8.24
CA GLU A 349 4.89 -28.65 9.41
C GLU A 349 3.44 -28.87 9.01
N PRO A 350 2.80 -29.99 9.38
CA PRO A 350 1.40 -30.20 9.05
C PRO A 350 0.50 -29.22 9.84
N TYR A 351 -0.57 -28.75 9.20
CA TYR A 351 -1.54 -27.90 9.87
C TYR A 351 -2.23 -28.63 11.03
N ASP A 352 -2.18 -28.06 12.23
CA ASP A 352 -2.87 -28.51 13.44
C ASP A 352 -3.86 -27.43 13.89
N ALA A 353 -5.16 -27.74 13.83
CA ALA A 353 -6.23 -26.82 14.16
C ALA A 353 -6.22 -26.36 15.64
N ALA A 354 -5.79 -27.24 16.57
CA ALA A 354 -5.73 -26.92 17.99
C ALA A 354 -4.55 -25.97 18.29
N ALA A 355 -3.38 -26.24 17.72
CA ALA A 355 -2.23 -25.34 17.82
C ALA A 355 -2.51 -23.98 17.14
N ALA A 356 -3.15 -23.97 15.98
CA ALA A 356 -3.56 -22.76 15.28
C ALA A 356 -4.52 -21.93 16.14
N ALA A 357 -5.54 -22.55 16.70
CA ALA A 357 -6.52 -21.88 17.58
C ALA A 357 -5.86 -21.27 18.81
N GLU A 358 -4.87 -21.92 19.40
CA GLU A 358 -4.12 -21.39 20.56
C GLU A 358 -3.29 -20.17 20.19
N VAL A 359 -2.54 -20.21 19.08
CA VAL A 359 -1.77 -19.07 18.58
C VAL A 359 -2.69 -17.87 18.32
N ILE A 360 -3.80 -18.10 17.63
CA ILE A 360 -4.78 -17.05 17.32
C ILE A 360 -5.36 -16.48 18.62
N ARG A 361 -5.85 -17.33 19.52
CA ARG A 361 -6.47 -16.92 20.77
C ARG A 361 -5.53 -16.08 21.64
N SER A 362 -4.29 -16.53 21.83
CA SER A 362 -3.30 -15.82 22.66
C SER A 362 -2.90 -14.49 22.02
N THR A 363 -2.74 -14.44 20.71
CA THR A 363 -2.42 -13.21 19.97
C THR A 363 -3.57 -12.20 20.09
N PHE A 364 -4.81 -12.62 19.83
CA PHE A 364 -5.98 -11.73 19.93
C PHE A 364 -6.21 -11.25 21.37
N ALA A 365 -6.07 -12.12 22.38
CA ALA A 365 -6.20 -11.73 23.79
C ALA A 365 -5.18 -10.66 24.23
N ARG A 366 -4.00 -10.63 23.60
CA ARG A 366 -2.96 -9.65 23.86
C ARG A 366 -3.24 -8.30 23.19
N HIS A 367 -3.72 -8.30 21.97
CA HIS A 367 -3.77 -7.13 21.10
C HIS A 367 -5.17 -6.46 21.00
N LEU A 368 -6.25 -7.16 21.35
CA LEU A 368 -7.62 -6.63 21.32
C LEU A 368 -8.09 -6.18 22.72
N ARG A 369 -8.84 -5.09 22.73
CA ARG A 369 -9.49 -4.53 23.92
C ARG A 369 -10.98 -4.36 23.66
#